data_16a3085fc307be0b881725f0d7f0cfc4
#
_entry.id   16a3085fc307be0b881725f0d7f0cfc4
#
_cell.length_a   1.000
_cell.length_b   1.000
_cell.length_c   1.000
_cell.angle_alpha   90.00
_cell.angle_beta   90.00
_cell.angle_gamma   90.00
#
_symmetry.space_group_name_H-M   'P 1'
#
loop_
_entity.id
_entity.type
_entity.pdbx_description
1 polymer ?
#
loop_
_entity_poly.entity_id
_entity_poly.type
_entity_poly.pdbx_seq_one_letter_code
_entity_poly.pdbx_strand_id
1 'polypeptide(L)'
;MIYFLYVLAGIISGVFGGLGMGGGTLLIPILTIFLNFDQKLSQGINLLSFLVMALFSMFIHYRNGFIVTKHIGYIIISGMIFSIIGALCMTILPSKVLKVIFGVFLCVLAIIEIVKVFKKDKKKEAKDKTIKNKKS
;
A
#
# COMPACT_ATOMS: atom_id res chain seq x y z
N MET A 1 -16.46 22.41 6.88
CA MET A 1 -15.48 21.65 7.67
C MET A 1 -15.22 20.23 7.14
N ILE A 2 -16.22 19.47 6.75
CA ILE A 2 -16.06 18.09 6.24
C ILE A 2 -15.18 18.00 4.99
N TYR A 3 -15.35 18.90 4.02
CA TYR A 3 -14.53 18.92 2.80
C TYR A 3 -13.04 19.16 3.08
N PHE A 4 -12.72 19.94 4.10
CA PHE A 4 -11.33 20.16 4.52
C PHE A 4 -10.69 18.87 5.04
N LEU A 5 -11.44 18.05 5.79
CA LEU A 5 -10.97 16.74 6.26
C LEU A 5 -10.73 15.76 5.11
N TYR A 6 -11.55 15.79 4.06
CA TYR A 6 -11.33 14.95 2.87
C TYR A 6 -10.05 15.33 2.12
N VAL A 7 -9.82 16.63 1.94
CA VAL A 7 -8.61 17.12 1.28
C VAL A 7 -7.36 16.77 2.11
N LEU A 8 -7.42 16.97 3.43
CA LEU A 8 -6.32 16.65 4.33
C LEU A 8 -6.00 15.15 4.31
N ALA A 9 -7.03 14.29 4.39
CA ALA A 9 -6.88 12.84 4.30
C ALA A 9 -6.26 12.42 2.95
N GLY A 10 -6.66 13.03 1.85
CA GLY A 10 -6.11 12.81 0.53
C GLY A 10 -4.63 13.20 0.42
N ILE A 11 -4.25 14.36 0.96
CA ILE A 11 -2.86 14.84 0.95
C ILE A 11 -1.97 13.91 1.78
N ILE A 12 -2.36 13.60 3.02
CA ILE A 12 -1.61 12.70 3.90
C ILE A 12 -1.43 11.34 3.23
N SER A 13 -2.52 10.74 2.77
CA SER A 13 -2.49 9.45 2.08
C SER A 13 -1.65 9.48 0.80
N GLY A 14 -1.71 10.56 0.03
CA GLY A 14 -0.92 10.74 -1.20
C GLY A 14 0.58 10.80 -0.93
N VAL A 15 1.00 11.55 0.11
CA VAL A 15 2.41 11.61 0.52
C VAL A 15 2.92 10.24 0.95
N PHE A 16 2.19 9.52 1.81
CA PHE A 16 2.56 8.17 2.24
C PHE A 16 2.50 7.16 1.10
N GLY A 17 1.57 7.33 0.17
CA GLY A 17 1.50 6.54 -1.06
C GLY A 17 2.71 6.72 -1.95
N GLY A 18 3.18 7.96 -2.12
CA GLY A 18 4.39 8.30 -2.87
C GLY A 18 5.67 7.78 -2.23
N LEU A 19 5.73 7.64 -0.92
CA LEU A 19 6.84 7.01 -0.19
C LEU A 19 6.89 5.48 -0.34
N GLY A 20 5.96 4.88 -1.08
CA GLY A 20 5.91 3.43 -1.30
C GLY A 20 5.33 2.62 -0.13
N MET A 21 4.78 3.27 0.89
CA MET A 21 4.13 2.60 2.04
C MET A 21 2.72 2.09 1.71
N GLY A 22 2.25 2.29 0.46
CA GLY A 22 0.89 1.94 0.05
C GLY A 22 -0.15 2.89 0.65
N GLY A 23 -0.46 3.99 -0.04
CA GLY A 23 -1.40 5.03 0.44
C GLY A 23 -2.73 4.50 0.96
N GLY A 24 -3.17 3.33 0.49
CA GLY A 24 -4.39 2.66 0.94
C GLY A 24 -4.35 2.15 2.38
N THR A 25 -3.19 1.84 2.91
CA THR A 25 -3.05 1.37 4.30
C THR A 25 -3.45 2.44 5.30
N LEU A 26 -3.31 3.71 4.95
CA LEU A 26 -3.73 4.85 5.77
C LEU A 26 -5.07 5.43 5.31
N LEU A 27 -5.33 5.49 4.01
CA LEU A 27 -6.56 6.08 3.47
C LEU A 27 -7.80 5.33 3.95
N ILE A 28 -7.79 4.00 3.90
CA ILE A 28 -8.95 3.19 4.29
C ILE A 28 -9.29 3.35 5.77
N PRO A 29 -8.34 3.22 6.74
CA PRO A 29 -8.64 3.49 8.15
C PRO A 29 -9.13 4.92 8.41
N ILE A 30 -8.55 5.92 7.77
CA ILE A 30 -8.99 7.31 7.92
C ILE A 30 -10.44 7.47 7.45
N LEU A 31 -10.79 6.95 6.29
CA LEU A 31 -12.16 7.01 5.77
C LEU A 31 -13.16 6.24 6.62
N THR A 32 -12.78 5.06 7.13
CA THR A 32 -13.71 4.20 7.87
C THR A 32 -13.88 4.60 9.34
N ILE A 33 -12.82 5.10 9.99
CA ILE A 33 -12.84 5.43 11.43
C ILE A 33 -13.24 6.89 11.66
N PHE A 34 -12.62 7.82 10.92
CA PHE A 34 -12.85 9.25 11.14
C PHE A 34 -14.07 9.79 10.37
N LEU A 35 -14.32 9.25 9.19
CA LEU A 35 -15.38 9.74 8.31
C LEU A 35 -16.59 8.79 8.24
N ASN A 36 -16.56 7.69 8.98
CA ASN A 36 -17.63 6.67 9.07
C ASN A 36 -18.11 6.14 7.71
N PHE A 37 -17.22 6.14 6.71
CA PHE A 37 -17.53 5.53 5.42
C PHE A 37 -17.62 4.00 5.54
N ASP A 38 -18.46 3.41 4.70
CA ASP A 38 -18.51 1.96 4.58
C ASP A 38 -17.18 1.41 4.03
N GLN A 39 -16.76 0.24 4.53
CA GLN A 39 -15.50 -0.38 4.17
C GLN A 39 -15.39 -0.63 2.65
N LYS A 40 -16.49 -1.06 2.02
CA LYS A 40 -16.52 -1.30 0.57
C LYS A 40 -16.30 0.00 -0.21
N LEU A 41 -16.94 1.09 0.22
CA LEU A 41 -16.77 2.39 -0.41
C LEU A 41 -15.36 2.94 -0.23
N SER A 42 -14.79 2.80 0.96
CA SER A 42 -13.41 3.23 1.26
C SER A 42 -12.39 2.46 0.40
N GLN A 43 -12.58 1.17 0.22
CA GLN A 43 -11.75 0.37 -0.67
C GLN A 43 -11.92 0.76 -2.14
N GLY A 44 -13.14 1.06 -2.58
CA GLY A 44 -13.41 1.56 -3.94
C GLY A 44 -12.70 2.88 -4.22
N ILE A 45 -12.79 3.85 -3.32
CA ILE A 45 -12.09 5.13 -3.42
C ILE A 45 -10.57 4.93 -3.47
N ASN A 46 -10.05 4.03 -2.65
CA ASN A 46 -8.64 3.70 -2.63
C ASN A 46 -8.18 3.07 -3.97
N LEU A 47 -8.93 2.13 -4.52
CA LEU A 47 -8.63 1.52 -5.82
C LEU A 47 -8.63 2.56 -6.94
N LEU A 48 -9.60 3.49 -6.94
CA LEU A 48 -9.64 4.57 -7.92
C LEU A 48 -8.41 5.48 -7.81
N SER A 49 -8.00 5.83 -6.59
CA SER A 49 -6.79 6.62 -6.33
C SER A 49 -5.53 5.91 -6.83
N PHE A 50 -5.43 4.59 -6.60
CA PHE A 50 -4.33 3.79 -7.12
C PHE A 50 -4.31 3.71 -8.65
N LEU A 51 -5.48 3.63 -9.28
CA LEU A 51 -5.56 3.60 -10.75
C LEU A 51 -4.95 4.86 -11.35
N VAL A 52 -5.30 6.04 -10.82
CA VAL A 52 -4.75 7.32 -11.26
C VAL A 52 -3.23 7.35 -11.04
N MET A 53 -2.76 6.97 -9.84
CA MET A 53 -1.33 6.94 -9.52
C MET A 53 -0.56 5.97 -10.43
N ALA A 54 -1.13 4.79 -10.71
CA ALA A 54 -0.53 3.78 -11.57
C ALA A 54 -0.37 4.27 -13.01
N LEU A 55 -1.37 4.98 -13.54
CA LEU A 55 -1.30 5.57 -14.88
C LEU A 55 -0.17 6.58 -15.01
N PHE A 56 -0.03 7.50 -14.05
CA PHE A 56 1.08 8.46 -14.02
C PHE A 56 2.44 7.78 -13.86
N SER A 57 2.54 6.82 -12.94
CA SER A 57 3.78 6.07 -12.71
C SER A 57 4.19 5.28 -13.97
N MET A 58 3.25 4.62 -14.62
CA MET A 58 3.49 3.87 -15.85
C MET A 58 3.98 4.78 -16.97
N PHE A 59 3.36 5.97 -17.12
CA PHE A 59 3.76 6.95 -18.12
C PHE A 59 5.20 7.43 -17.92
N ILE A 60 5.60 7.73 -16.68
CA ILE A 60 6.95 8.16 -16.34
C ILE A 60 7.97 7.04 -16.59
N HIS A 61 7.67 5.81 -16.16
CA HIS A 61 8.55 4.67 -16.33
C HIS A 61 8.70 4.26 -17.80
N TYR A 62 7.64 4.39 -18.60
CA TYR A 62 7.69 4.15 -20.03
C TYR A 62 8.64 5.13 -20.72
N ARG A 63 8.56 6.44 -20.39
CA ARG A 63 9.46 7.47 -20.96
C ARG A 63 10.93 7.27 -20.58
N ASN A 64 11.19 6.71 -19.42
CA ASN A 64 12.56 6.48 -18.92
C ASN A 64 13.14 5.12 -19.35
N GLY A 65 12.44 4.32 -20.17
CA GLY A 65 12.95 3.06 -20.69
C GLY A 65 13.11 1.93 -19.65
N PHE A 66 12.54 2.07 -18.46
CA PHE A 66 12.65 1.08 -17.38
C PHE A 66 11.70 -0.11 -17.52
N ILE A 67 10.88 -0.17 -18.58
CA ILE A 67 9.90 -1.23 -18.75
C ILE A 67 10.52 -2.42 -19.49
N VAL A 68 10.71 -3.53 -18.76
CA VAL A 68 11.12 -4.82 -19.33
C VAL A 68 9.86 -5.62 -19.68
N THR A 69 9.56 -5.73 -20.99
CA THR A 69 8.30 -6.32 -21.48
C THR A 69 8.30 -7.84 -21.57
N LYS A 70 9.45 -8.50 -21.43
CA LYS A 70 9.65 -9.92 -21.79
C LYS A 70 8.75 -10.94 -21.06
N HIS A 71 8.19 -10.61 -19.89
CA HIS A 71 7.31 -11.49 -19.11
C HIS A 71 6.05 -10.79 -18.54
N ILE A 72 5.80 -9.56 -18.95
CA ILE A 72 4.67 -8.76 -18.44
C ILE A 72 3.33 -9.43 -18.75
N GLY A 73 3.17 -10.09 -19.91
CA GLY A 73 1.92 -10.73 -20.31
C GLY A 73 1.43 -11.78 -19.30
N TYR A 74 2.30 -12.63 -18.80
CA TYR A 74 1.94 -13.66 -17.81
C TYR A 74 1.50 -13.03 -16.49
N ILE A 75 2.16 -11.95 -16.05
CA ILE A 75 1.81 -11.22 -14.82
C ILE A 75 0.45 -10.56 -14.96
N ILE A 76 0.18 -9.94 -16.11
CA ILE A 76 -1.11 -9.28 -16.38
C ILE A 76 -2.25 -10.30 -16.35
N ILE A 77 -2.12 -11.42 -17.06
CA ILE A 77 -3.16 -12.45 -17.15
C ILE A 77 -3.44 -13.04 -15.75
N SER A 78 -2.41 -13.42 -15.01
CA SER A 78 -2.59 -13.95 -13.66
C SER A 78 -3.23 -12.90 -12.74
N GLY A 79 -2.77 -11.65 -12.80
CA GLY A 79 -3.34 -10.54 -12.03
C GLY A 79 -4.82 -10.29 -12.35
N MET A 80 -5.22 -10.34 -13.61
CA MET A 80 -6.62 -10.21 -14.02
C MET A 80 -7.50 -11.31 -13.45
N ILE A 81 -7.08 -12.58 -13.54
CA ILE A 81 -7.83 -13.71 -13.01
C ILE A 81 -8.04 -13.56 -11.50
N PHE A 82 -6.97 -13.32 -10.75
CA PHE A 82 -7.07 -13.17 -9.30
C PHE A 82 -7.84 -11.89 -8.88
N SER A 83 -7.78 -10.83 -9.67
CA SER A 83 -8.56 -9.60 -9.43
C SER A 83 -10.06 -9.83 -9.56
N ILE A 84 -10.49 -10.59 -10.57
CA ILE A 84 -11.91 -10.95 -10.76
C ILE A 84 -12.40 -11.81 -9.58
N ILE A 85 -11.62 -12.82 -9.18
CA ILE A 85 -11.96 -13.66 -8.03
C ILE A 85 -12.06 -12.82 -6.75
N GLY A 86 -11.09 -11.93 -6.51
CA GLY A 86 -11.11 -11.04 -5.35
C GLY A 86 -12.30 -10.08 -5.34
N ALA A 87 -12.66 -9.54 -6.49
CA ALA A 87 -13.83 -8.65 -6.62
C ALA A 87 -15.14 -9.39 -6.33
N LEU A 88 -15.29 -10.61 -6.82
CA LEU A 88 -16.46 -11.46 -6.52
C LEU A 88 -16.55 -11.78 -5.03
N CYS A 89 -15.45 -12.18 -4.40
CA CYS A 89 -15.39 -12.41 -2.96
C CYS A 89 -15.80 -11.16 -2.16
N MET A 90 -15.32 -9.99 -2.55
CA MET A 90 -15.65 -8.72 -1.90
C MET A 90 -17.14 -8.38 -2.01
N THR A 91 -17.81 -8.76 -3.11
CA THR A 91 -19.24 -8.48 -3.31
C THR A 91 -20.10 -9.32 -2.37
N ILE A 92 -19.71 -10.57 -2.12
CA ILE A 92 -20.46 -11.54 -1.29
C ILE A 92 -20.28 -11.26 0.20
N LEU A 93 -19.10 -10.80 0.63
CA LEU A 93 -18.81 -10.58 2.04
C LEU A 93 -19.48 -9.32 2.60
N PRO A 94 -20.06 -9.39 3.82
CA PRO A 94 -20.59 -8.21 4.49
C PRO A 94 -19.46 -7.28 4.93
N SER A 95 -19.72 -5.96 4.92
CA SER A 95 -18.73 -4.93 5.26
C SER A 95 -18.07 -5.11 6.64
N LYS A 96 -18.80 -5.69 7.60
CA LYS A 96 -18.26 -5.98 8.95
C LYS A 96 -17.11 -7.00 8.90
N VAL A 97 -17.27 -8.07 8.14
CA VAL A 97 -16.25 -9.13 7.97
C VAL A 97 -15.04 -8.54 7.24
N LEU A 98 -15.27 -7.72 6.22
CA LEU A 98 -14.21 -7.03 5.48
C LEU A 98 -13.36 -6.14 6.39
N LYS A 99 -13.98 -5.39 7.32
CA LYS A 99 -13.28 -4.56 8.31
C LYS A 99 -12.35 -5.40 9.19
N VAL A 100 -12.82 -6.54 9.68
CA VAL A 100 -12.02 -7.42 10.55
C VAL A 100 -10.84 -8.02 9.79
N ILE A 101 -11.09 -8.58 8.59
CA ILE A 101 -10.03 -9.16 7.75
C ILE A 101 -8.97 -8.12 7.43
N PHE A 102 -9.38 -6.91 7.05
CA PHE A 102 -8.47 -5.83 6.73
C PHE A 102 -7.69 -5.35 7.98
N GLY A 103 -8.34 -5.27 9.13
CA GLY A 103 -7.69 -4.93 10.41
C GLY A 103 -6.61 -5.96 10.79
N VAL A 104 -6.92 -7.25 10.70
CA VAL A 104 -5.94 -8.32 10.95
C VAL A 104 -4.76 -8.23 9.96
N PHE A 105 -5.05 -8.01 8.69
CA PHE A 105 -4.02 -7.83 7.66
C PHE A 105 -3.09 -6.66 7.97
N LEU A 106 -3.63 -5.51 8.40
CA LEU A 106 -2.82 -4.36 8.81
C LEU A 106 -1.97 -4.66 10.05
N CYS A 107 -2.49 -5.38 11.04
CA CYS A 107 -1.72 -5.80 12.20
C CYS A 107 -0.53 -6.69 11.81
N VAL A 108 -0.75 -7.66 10.93
CA VAL A 108 0.32 -8.53 10.41
C VAL A 108 1.38 -7.73 9.68
N LEU A 109 0.97 -6.80 8.81
CA LEU A 109 1.91 -5.91 8.11
C LEU A 109 2.72 -5.05 9.09
N ALA A 110 2.07 -4.49 10.11
CA ALA A 110 2.74 -3.67 11.13
C ALA A 110 3.81 -4.48 11.88
N ILE A 111 3.50 -5.72 12.28
CA ILE A 111 4.47 -6.62 12.94
C ILE A 111 5.65 -6.91 12.02
N ILE A 112 5.39 -7.24 10.75
CA ILE A 112 6.45 -7.52 9.77
C ILE A 112 7.37 -6.30 9.60
N GLU A 113 6.80 -5.11 9.51
CA GLU A 113 7.56 -3.87 9.32
C GLU A 113 8.42 -3.54 10.55
N ILE A 114 7.88 -3.68 11.76
CA ILE A 114 8.61 -3.52 13.01
C ILE A 114 9.81 -4.49 13.07
N VAL A 115 9.58 -5.76 12.75
CA VAL A 115 10.67 -6.78 12.75
C VAL A 115 11.75 -6.44 11.72
N LYS A 116 11.38 -5.92 10.55
CA LYS A 116 12.35 -5.48 9.53
C LYS A 116 13.20 -4.31 10.01
N VAL A 117 12.60 -3.31 10.67
CA VAL A 117 13.31 -2.15 11.23
C VAL A 117 14.33 -2.61 12.24
N PHE A 118 13.94 -3.44 13.22
CA PHE A 118 14.88 -3.98 14.23
C PHE A 118 16.02 -4.80 13.62
N LYS A 119 15.75 -5.60 12.58
CA LYS A 119 16.81 -6.35 11.87
C LYS A 119 17.77 -5.42 11.12
N LYS A 120 17.26 -4.32 10.56
CA LYS A 120 18.08 -3.36 9.82
C LYS A 120 19.01 -2.58 10.74
N ASP A 121 18.55 -2.19 11.92
CA ASP A 121 19.35 -1.48 12.90
C ASP A 121 20.49 -2.37 13.44
N LYS A 122 20.21 -3.62 13.80
CA LYS A 122 21.26 -4.58 14.19
C LYS A 122 22.33 -4.81 13.11
N LYS A 123 21.92 -4.79 11.82
CA LYS A 123 22.85 -4.97 10.71
C LYS A 123 23.70 -3.71 10.46
N LYS A 124 23.20 -2.53 10.75
CA LYS A 124 23.97 -1.27 10.71
C LYS A 124 25.00 -1.22 11.84
N GLU A 125 24.60 -1.52 13.07
CA GLU A 125 25.52 -1.55 14.20
C GLU A 125 26.66 -2.56 14.02
N ALA A 126 26.35 -3.76 13.50
CA ALA A 126 27.37 -4.77 13.19
C ALA A 126 28.37 -4.28 12.14
N LYS A 127 27.89 -3.55 11.11
CA LYS A 127 28.73 -3.01 10.05
C LYS A 127 29.63 -1.87 10.56
N ASP A 128 29.10 -1.00 11.42
CA ASP A 128 29.87 0.10 12.02
C ASP A 128 30.97 -0.42 12.95
N LYS A 129 30.69 -1.47 13.75
CA LYS A 129 31.69 -2.12 14.59
C LYS A 129 32.84 -2.75 13.77
N THR A 130 32.50 -3.35 12.62
CA THR A 130 33.50 -3.96 11.74
C THR A 130 34.40 -2.91 11.08
N ILE A 131 33.84 -1.75 10.71
CA ILE A 131 34.60 -0.66 10.11
C ILE A 131 35.52 0.03 11.15
N LYS A 132 35.07 0.19 12.39
CA LYS A 132 35.89 0.73 13.48
C LYS A 132 37.08 -0.17 13.80
N ASN A 133 36.88 -1.49 13.88
CA ASN A 133 37.97 -2.44 14.16
C ASN A 133 39.02 -2.55 13.02
N LYS A 134 38.66 -2.13 11.81
CA LYS A 134 39.60 -2.18 10.66
C LYS A 134 40.44 -0.88 10.52
N LYS A 135 40.09 0.17 11.28
CA LYS A 135 40.82 1.46 11.30
C LYS A 135 41.72 1.66 12.52
N SER A 136 41.66 0.74 13.47
CA SER A 136 42.60 0.66 14.61
C SER A 136 43.65 -0.40 14.34
#